data_cb956c56da50f460c0adba373c4b67e1
#
_entry.id   cb956c56da50f460c0adba373c4b67e1
#
_cell.length_a   1.000
_cell.length_b   1.000
_cell.length_c   1.000
_cell.angle_alpha   90.00
_cell.angle_beta   90.00
_cell.angle_gamma   90.00
#
_symmetry.space_group_name_H-M   'P 1'
#
loop_
_entity.id
_entity.type
_entity.pdbx_description
1 polymer ?
#
loop_
_entity_poly.entity_id
_entity_poly.type
_entity_poly.pdbx_seq_one_letter_code
_entity_poly.pdbx_strand_id
1 'polypeptide(L)'
;MSSHRWVKGKDYPNWAESDVYKKTIAGGYLINDETPKDAYWRVANTVAAHLERPEMAERFFDYIWKGWLCLASPVLSNTGTNRGLPISCFGIDVADSIADIGGKNLEMMLLAKHGGGVGVGINQIRPAGASIKGNGTSDGVVPFCKIYDSSILATNQGAVRRGAASVNLNIEHEDFEDWLEIREPRGDVNRQSLNLHQCAVVGDKFMRKLLDGDTEARTKWGKLLQKRKATGEPYIMFKGNVNKQNPEQYKRLGLKVHMTNICSEITLHTDESHSFVCCLSSLNLAKYDEWKDTNLIYDATWFLDGVLEEFIQKAKGKIGFENSVRSAEKGRALGLGVLGWHTYLQEKGLPFEGLLSQYETRRIFSQIKIETERASMALAEAFGEPLWCVGTGMRNTHLRAVAPTVSNSKLSGNVSPGIEPWAANVFTEQSLKGTFIRKNPSLEKVLKQNDLNNDKVWGKILEDGGSVQGVNELDDVLLGKHKIPAKEVFKTFKEINQLEVVNQAGIRQQYIDQSVSLNLAFPSTVDPKFINKVHLDAWKKGIKTLYYVRTESVLRGDIAASATDENCISCDG
;
A
#
# COMPACT_ATOMS: atom_id res chain seq x y z
N MET A 1 34.62 3.54 -15.07
CA MET A 1 33.89 3.39 -13.80
C MET A 1 34.87 3.74 -12.68
N SER A 2 34.76 4.94 -12.10
CA SER A 2 35.64 5.35 -11.01
C SER A 2 35.15 4.69 -9.72
N SER A 3 35.94 3.77 -9.19
CA SER A 3 35.73 3.12 -7.90
C SER A 3 35.88 4.14 -6.77
N HIS A 4 34.81 4.83 -6.41
CA HIS A 4 34.80 5.58 -5.17
C HIS A 4 34.59 4.57 -4.03
N ARG A 5 35.67 4.01 -3.50
CA ARG A 5 35.65 3.27 -2.24
C ARG A 5 35.31 4.23 -1.11
N TRP A 6 34.19 3.99 -0.45
CA TRP A 6 33.73 4.79 0.70
C TRP A 6 34.46 4.41 1.98
N VAL A 7 34.79 5.41 2.78
CA VAL A 7 35.42 5.25 4.08
C VAL A 7 34.35 4.89 5.10
N LYS A 8 34.57 3.83 5.89
CA LYS A 8 33.71 3.38 6.99
C LYS A 8 33.23 4.59 7.84
N GLY A 9 31.92 4.78 7.97
CA GLY A 9 31.31 5.91 8.66
C GLY A 9 30.78 7.03 7.75
N LYS A 10 31.03 6.99 6.42
CA LYS A 10 30.48 7.93 5.43
C LYS A 10 29.53 7.27 4.42
N ASP A 11 29.28 5.98 4.56
CA ASP A 11 28.47 5.16 3.63
C ASP A 11 26.97 5.18 3.95
N TYR A 12 26.61 5.81 5.06
CA TYR A 12 25.23 5.98 5.51
C TYR A 12 24.86 7.45 5.57
N PRO A 13 23.62 7.83 5.15
CA PRO A 13 23.12 9.17 5.40
C PRO A 13 22.98 9.43 6.92
N ASN A 14 23.12 10.68 7.34
CA ASN A 14 23.01 11.04 8.76
C ASN A 14 21.69 10.62 9.43
N TRP A 15 20.60 10.54 8.67
CA TRP A 15 19.29 10.08 9.15
C TRP A 15 19.16 8.56 9.25
N ALA A 16 20.12 7.80 8.71
CA ALA A 16 20.08 6.33 8.59
C ALA A 16 20.97 5.62 9.64
N GLU A 17 21.37 6.31 10.69
CA GLU A 17 22.28 5.75 11.73
C GLU A 17 21.59 4.74 12.67
N SER A 18 20.25 4.65 12.65
CA SER A 18 19.50 3.76 13.54
C SER A 18 19.81 2.27 13.26
N ASP A 19 19.85 1.46 14.32
CA ASP A 19 19.99 0.01 14.20
C ASP A 19 18.86 -0.60 13.37
N VAL A 20 17.66 -0.02 13.42
CA VAL A 20 16.50 -0.45 12.62
C VAL A 20 16.82 -0.33 11.14
N TYR A 21 17.33 0.81 10.69
CA TYR A 21 17.73 1.00 9.30
C TYR A 21 18.81 -0.01 8.89
N LYS A 22 19.92 -0.06 9.64
CA LYS A 22 21.08 -0.89 9.32
C LYS A 22 20.73 -2.37 9.20
N LYS A 23 19.90 -2.88 10.11
CA LYS A 23 19.43 -4.27 10.09
C LYS A 23 18.43 -4.52 8.95
N THR A 24 17.54 -3.57 8.69
CA THR A 24 16.56 -3.71 7.61
C THR A 24 17.25 -3.74 6.26
N ILE A 25 18.12 -2.77 5.96
CA ILE A 25 18.78 -2.69 4.65
C ILE A 25 19.71 -3.89 4.38
N ALA A 26 20.40 -4.37 5.41
CA ALA A 26 21.20 -5.59 5.33
C ALA A 26 20.38 -6.87 5.14
N GLY A 27 19.07 -6.81 5.41
CA GLY A 27 18.14 -7.93 5.34
C GLY A 27 17.80 -8.42 3.94
N GLY A 28 18.56 -8.01 2.91
CA GLY A 28 18.44 -8.53 1.54
C GLY A 28 18.26 -7.46 0.48
N TYR A 29 18.29 -6.18 0.83
CA TYR A 29 18.20 -5.08 -0.15
C TYR A 29 19.51 -4.86 -0.91
N LEU A 30 20.64 -5.16 -0.27
CA LEU A 30 21.96 -5.03 -0.86
C LEU A 30 22.35 -6.31 -1.63
N ILE A 31 23.15 -6.16 -2.68
CA ILE A 31 23.71 -7.27 -3.45
C ILE A 31 25.23 -7.36 -3.22
N ASN A 32 25.73 -8.58 -3.06
CA ASN A 32 27.17 -8.82 -2.80
C ASN A 32 27.68 -7.93 -1.65
N ASP A 33 28.78 -7.23 -1.86
CA ASP A 33 29.44 -6.35 -0.91
C ASP A 33 29.01 -4.88 -1.06
N GLU A 34 27.82 -4.60 -1.62
CA GLU A 34 27.30 -3.22 -1.76
C GLU A 34 27.16 -2.54 -0.40
N THR A 35 27.56 -1.28 -0.35
CA THR A 35 27.10 -0.36 0.68
C THR A 35 25.71 0.20 0.30
N PRO A 36 24.94 0.77 1.24
CA PRO A 36 23.71 1.48 0.92
C PRO A 36 23.90 2.55 -0.15
N LYS A 37 25.06 3.22 -0.18
CA LYS A 37 25.39 4.23 -1.15
C LYS A 37 25.58 3.65 -2.54
N ASP A 38 26.26 2.50 -2.65
CA ASP A 38 26.42 1.79 -3.93
C ASP A 38 25.06 1.35 -4.47
N ALA A 39 24.19 0.83 -3.61
CA ALA A 39 22.83 0.44 -3.99
C ALA A 39 22.02 1.64 -4.51
N TYR A 40 22.08 2.78 -3.84
CA TYR A 40 21.36 3.99 -4.28
C TYR A 40 21.91 4.53 -5.60
N TRP A 41 23.23 4.52 -5.80
CA TRP A 41 23.86 4.87 -7.07
C TRP A 41 23.51 3.89 -8.19
N ARG A 42 23.50 2.59 -7.91
CA ARG A 42 23.06 1.57 -8.88
C ARG A 42 21.65 1.88 -9.39
N VAL A 43 20.71 2.12 -8.48
CA VAL A 43 19.33 2.44 -8.83
C VAL A 43 19.25 3.73 -9.64
N ALA A 44 19.87 4.81 -9.17
CA ALA A 44 19.83 6.12 -9.82
C ALA A 44 20.42 6.08 -11.25
N ASN A 45 21.57 5.45 -11.42
CA ASN A 45 22.22 5.32 -12.73
C ASN A 45 21.40 4.46 -13.69
N THR A 46 20.85 3.35 -13.22
CA THR A 46 20.05 2.45 -14.05
C THR A 46 18.80 3.16 -14.57
N VAL A 47 18.08 3.84 -13.69
CA VAL A 47 16.86 4.58 -14.06
C VAL A 47 17.17 5.72 -15.03
N ALA A 48 18.23 6.49 -14.77
CA ALA A 48 18.67 7.57 -15.67
C ALA A 48 19.07 7.04 -17.06
N ALA A 49 19.69 5.86 -17.13
CA ALA A 49 20.03 5.20 -18.39
C ALA A 49 18.79 4.77 -19.18
N HIS A 50 17.76 4.21 -18.51
CA HIS A 50 16.49 3.84 -19.16
C HIS A 50 15.69 5.05 -19.66
N LEU A 51 15.90 6.21 -19.06
CA LEU A 51 15.33 7.48 -19.54
C LEU A 51 16.16 8.15 -20.62
N GLU A 52 17.32 7.59 -21.00
CA GLU A 52 18.30 8.25 -21.89
C GLU A 52 18.70 9.65 -21.39
N ARG A 53 18.74 9.84 -20.06
CA ARG A 53 19.02 11.09 -19.35
C ARG A 53 20.07 10.87 -18.24
N PRO A 54 21.33 10.54 -18.61
CA PRO A 54 22.37 10.23 -17.61
C PRO A 54 22.63 11.38 -16.63
N GLU A 55 22.36 12.63 -17.04
CA GLU A 55 22.47 13.82 -16.19
C GLU A 55 21.49 13.85 -15.03
N MET A 56 20.40 13.05 -15.06
CA MET A 56 19.46 12.96 -13.96
C MET A 56 19.93 12.04 -12.81
N ALA A 57 20.96 11.22 -13.05
CA ALA A 57 21.41 10.23 -12.05
C ALA A 57 21.84 10.86 -10.73
N GLU A 58 22.61 11.98 -10.78
CA GLU A 58 23.02 12.69 -9.55
C GLU A 58 21.83 13.23 -8.78
N ARG A 59 20.81 13.79 -9.46
CA ARG A 59 19.61 14.31 -8.78
C ARG A 59 18.81 13.17 -8.14
N PHE A 60 18.61 12.06 -8.85
CA PHE A 60 17.93 10.88 -8.30
C PHE A 60 18.66 10.34 -7.08
N PHE A 61 19.99 10.20 -7.16
CA PHE A 61 20.80 9.79 -6.02
C PHE A 61 20.66 10.76 -4.86
N ASP A 62 20.77 12.06 -5.11
CA ASP A 62 20.69 13.10 -4.07
C ASP A 62 19.35 13.06 -3.31
N TYR A 63 18.23 12.88 -4.03
CA TYR A 63 16.91 12.76 -3.40
C TYR A 63 16.78 11.51 -2.53
N ILE A 64 17.32 10.39 -2.98
CA ILE A 64 17.33 9.14 -2.21
C ILE A 64 18.27 9.28 -1.00
N TRP A 65 19.45 9.85 -1.20
CA TRP A 65 20.46 10.04 -0.16
C TRP A 65 20.01 10.99 0.94
N LYS A 66 19.23 12.02 0.62
CA LYS A 66 18.61 12.92 1.59
C LYS A 66 17.40 12.29 2.31
N GLY A 67 16.94 11.13 1.88
CA GLY A 67 15.74 10.49 2.41
C GLY A 67 14.45 11.21 2.03
N TRP A 68 14.46 11.94 0.92
CA TRP A 68 13.31 12.64 0.37
C TRP A 68 12.47 11.72 -0.52
N LEU A 69 13.14 10.93 -1.38
CA LEU A 69 12.53 9.88 -2.20
C LEU A 69 12.82 8.52 -1.57
N CYS A 70 11.78 7.83 -1.15
CA CYS A 70 11.84 6.52 -0.52
C CYS A 70 11.45 5.46 -1.54
N LEU A 71 12.41 4.61 -1.89
CA LEU A 71 12.22 3.59 -2.92
C LEU A 71 11.36 2.45 -2.40
N ALA A 72 10.41 1.98 -3.20
CA ALA A 72 9.73 0.73 -2.91
C ALA A 72 10.73 -0.43 -2.83
N SER A 73 10.43 -1.44 -1.99
CA SER A 73 11.34 -2.56 -1.77
C SER A 73 11.88 -3.20 -3.04
N PRO A 74 11.06 -3.52 -4.08
CA PRO A 74 11.59 -4.12 -5.31
C PRO A 74 12.39 -3.12 -6.16
N VAL A 75 12.08 -1.84 -6.09
CA VAL A 75 12.87 -0.80 -6.78
C VAL A 75 14.29 -0.77 -6.20
N LEU A 76 14.42 -0.71 -4.87
CA LEU A 76 15.73 -0.69 -4.22
C LEU A 76 16.51 -1.99 -4.43
N SER A 77 15.85 -3.14 -4.27
CA SER A 77 16.52 -4.45 -4.28
C SER A 77 16.84 -4.97 -5.67
N ASN A 78 16.06 -4.63 -6.70
CA ASN A 78 16.11 -5.31 -7.99
C ASN A 78 16.48 -4.42 -9.19
N THR A 79 16.31 -3.08 -9.10
CA THR A 79 16.69 -2.17 -10.18
C THR A 79 18.19 -2.26 -10.47
N GLY A 80 18.54 -2.44 -11.74
CA GLY A 80 19.93 -2.60 -12.20
C GLY A 80 20.56 -3.94 -11.82
N THR A 81 19.76 -4.96 -11.47
CA THR A 81 20.24 -6.30 -11.11
C THR A 81 19.58 -7.40 -11.94
N ASN A 82 20.15 -8.59 -11.95
CA ASN A 82 19.53 -9.79 -12.52
C ASN A 82 18.68 -10.57 -11.49
N ARG A 83 18.52 -10.06 -10.28
CA ARG A 83 17.92 -10.78 -9.16
C ARG A 83 16.38 -10.88 -9.23
N GLY A 84 15.73 -9.92 -9.86
CA GLY A 84 14.27 -9.88 -9.97
C GLY A 84 13.76 -8.69 -10.79
N LEU A 85 12.47 -8.44 -10.69
CA LEU A 85 11.80 -7.32 -11.34
C LEU A 85 11.71 -6.12 -10.39
N PRO A 86 11.79 -4.88 -10.90
CA PRO A 86 11.73 -3.67 -10.06
C PRO A 86 10.31 -3.31 -9.62
N ILE A 87 9.30 -4.10 -9.98
CA ILE A 87 7.89 -3.89 -9.69
C ILE A 87 7.31 -5.08 -8.96
N SER A 88 6.39 -4.82 -8.04
CA SER A 88 5.78 -5.85 -7.19
C SER A 88 4.26 -5.81 -7.10
N CYS A 89 3.58 -4.86 -7.76
CA CYS A 89 2.12 -4.74 -7.70
C CYS A 89 1.49 -5.14 -9.03
N PHE A 90 0.75 -6.25 -9.01
CA PHE A 90 0.10 -6.85 -10.17
C PHE A 90 -1.36 -7.14 -9.89
N GLY A 91 -2.16 -7.22 -10.96
CA GLY A 91 -3.53 -7.69 -10.90
C GLY A 91 -3.93 -8.45 -12.14
N ILE A 92 -4.58 -9.57 -11.95
CA ILE A 92 -5.05 -10.48 -12.99
C ILE A 92 -6.55 -10.72 -12.84
N ASP A 93 -7.29 -10.74 -13.93
CA ASP A 93 -8.73 -11.04 -13.92
C ASP A 93 -8.95 -12.42 -14.56
N VAL A 94 -9.82 -13.23 -13.96
CA VAL A 94 -10.02 -14.65 -14.30
C VAL A 94 -11.37 -14.81 -14.96
N ALA A 95 -11.38 -15.30 -16.21
CA ALA A 95 -12.59 -15.64 -16.92
C ALA A 95 -13.13 -17.03 -16.50
N ASP A 96 -14.42 -17.27 -16.74
CA ASP A 96 -15.13 -18.48 -16.35
C ASP A 96 -14.84 -19.67 -17.28
N SER A 97 -13.56 -20.08 -17.34
CA SER A 97 -13.13 -21.29 -18.05
C SER A 97 -11.96 -21.98 -17.35
N ILE A 98 -11.88 -23.31 -17.39
CA ILE A 98 -10.76 -24.05 -16.79
C ILE A 98 -9.42 -23.65 -17.42
N ALA A 99 -9.42 -23.35 -18.73
CA ALA A 99 -8.20 -22.93 -19.43
C ALA A 99 -7.69 -21.59 -18.88
N ASP A 100 -8.58 -20.62 -18.66
CA ASP A 100 -8.20 -19.32 -18.13
C ASP A 100 -7.86 -19.40 -16.63
N ILE A 101 -8.66 -20.09 -15.83
CA ILE A 101 -8.39 -20.32 -14.39
C ILE A 101 -7.00 -20.95 -14.19
N GLY A 102 -6.66 -21.99 -14.97
CA GLY A 102 -5.33 -22.63 -14.93
C GLY A 102 -4.22 -21.73 -15.45
N GLY A 103 -4.46 -21.04 -16.58
CA GLY A 103 -3.50 -20.09 -17.17
C GLY A 103 -3.20 -18.93 -16.24
N LYS A 104 -4.22 -18.33 -15.62
CA LYS A 104 -4.06 -17.23 -14.65
C LYS A 104 -3.42 -17.70 -13.33
N ASN A 105 -3.62 -18.96 -12.91
CA ASN A 105 -2.87 -19.53 -11.80
C ASN A 105 -1.37 -19.61 -12.11
N LEU A 106 -1.00 -20.04 -13.31
CA LEU A 106 0.39 -20.06 -13.75
C LEU A 106 0.97 -18.63 -13.82
N GLU A 107 0.24 -17.66 -14.40
CA GLU A 107 0.64 -16.25 -14.42
C GLU A 107 0.89 -15.74 -13.00
N MET A 108 -0.03 -15.99 -12.06
CA MET A 108 0.11 -15.62 -10.64
C MET A 108 1.37 -16.22 -10.00
N MET A 109 1.64 -17.52 -10.23
CA MET A 109 2.84 -18.19 -9.70
C MET A 109 4.13 -17.55 -10.21
N LEU A 110 4.20 -17.21 -11.49
CA LEU A 110 5.37 -16.59 -12.11
C LEU A 110 5.60 -15.16 -11.60
N LEU A 111 4.52 -14.37 -11.44
CA LEU A 111 4.60 -13.05 -10.82
C LEU A 111 5.05 -13.14 -9.35
N ALA A 112 4.46 -14.05 -8.58
CA ALA A 112 4.79 -14.27 -7.17
C ALA A 112 6.25 -14.75 -6.97
N LYS A 113 6.75 -15.62 -7.84
CA LYS A 113 8.17 -16.07 -7.84
C LYS A 113 9.15 -14.90 -7.85
N HIS A 114 8.81 -13.80 -8.51
CA HIS A 114 9.63 -12.59 -8.56
C HIS A 114 9.34 -11.59 -7.43
N GLY A 115 8.63 -12.01 -6.37
CA GLY A 115 8.28 -11.18 -5.22
C GLY A 115 7.06 -10.28 -5.46
N GLY A 116 6.25 -10.58 -6.48
CA GLY A 116 5.04 -9.84 -6.80
C GLY A 116 3.91 -10.08 -5.79
N GLY A 117 3.21 -9.02 -5.40
CA GLY A 117 1.91 -9.07 -4.78
C GLY A 117 0.82 -9.04 -5.86
N VAL A 118 -0.03 -10.06 -5.91
CA VAL A 118 -0.99 -10.24 -7.01
C VAL A 118 -2.42 -10.14 -6.50
N GLY A 119 -3.18 -9.18 -7.03
CA GLY A 119 -4.64 -9.20 -6.93
C GLY A 119 -5.22 -10.16 -7.97
N VAL A 120 -6.15 -11.02 -7.58
CA VAL A 120 -6.82 -11.98 -8.47
C VAL A 120 -8.32 -11.68 -8.47
N GLY A 121 -8.85 -11.22 -9.59
CA GLY A 121 -10.29 -10.99 -9.78
C GLY A 121 -10.99 -12.29 -10.17
N ILE A 122 -11.86 -12.79 -9.31
CA ILE A 122 -12.62 -14.03 -9.54
C ILE A 122 -14.11 -13.78 -9.75
N ASN A 123 -14.47 -12.54 -10.05
CA ASN A 123 -15.86 -12.10 -10.17
C ASN A 123 -16.65 -12.77 -11.30
N GLN A 124 -15.96 -13.29 -12.31
CA GLN A 124 -16.59 -13.88 -13.49
C GLN A 124 -16.83 -15.39 -13.36
N ILE A 125 -16.16 -16.06 -12.40
CA ILE A 125 -16.33 -17.50 -12.17
C ILE A 125 -17.77 -17.75 -11.71
N ARG A 126 -18.44 -18.71 -12.35
CA ARG A 126 -19.82 -19.07 -12.02
C ARG A 126 -19.96 -19.60 -10.60
N PRO A 127 -21.11 -19.37 -9.94
CA PRO A 127 -21.35 -19.82 -8.58
C PRO A 127 -21.56 -21.34 -8.48
N ALA A 128 -21.53 -21.83 -7.25
CA ALA A 128 -21.90 -23.20 -6.91
C ALA A 128 -23.35 -23.48 -7.35
N GLY A 129 -23.58 -24.70 -7.86
CA GLY A 129 -24.87 -25.13 -8.39
C GLY A 129 -25.15 -24.67 -9.83
N ALA A 130 -24.36 -23.78 -10.41
CA ALA A 130 -24.51 -23.37 -11.80
C ALA A 130 -24.20 -24.52 -12.77
N SER A 131 -25.00 -24.67 -13.84
CA SER A 131 -24.85 -25.77 -14.83
C SER A 131 -23.54 -25.67 -15.62
N ILE A 132 -22.87 -26.80 -15.81
CA ILE A 132 -21.70 -26.97 -16.66
C ILE A 132 -22.11 -27.68 -17.97
N LYS A 133 -22.71 -26.94 -18.92
CA LYS A 133 -23.02 -27.40 -20.29
C LYS A 133 -23.50 -28.87 -20.37
N GLY A 134 -24.36 -29.32 -19.46
CA GLY A 134 -24.88 -30.69 -19.42
C GLY A 134 -23.97 -31.73 -18.71
N ASN A 135 -22.84 -31.32 -18.14
CA ASN A 135 -21.88 -32.18 -17.44
C ASN A 135 -21.94 -32.06 -15.89
N GLY A 136 -23.10 -31.72 -15.35
CA GLY A 136 -23.26 -31.52 -13.90
C GLY A 136 -23.27 -30.04 -13.49
N THR A 137 -22.89 -29.77 -12.24
CA THR A 137 -22.93 -28.43 -11.61
C THR A 137 -21.56 -28.01 -11.11
N SER A 138 -21.36 -26.70 -11.07
CA SER A 138 -20.14 -26.05 -10.51
C SER A 138 -20.12 -26.16 -8.98
N ASP A 139 -18.94 -26.30 -8.41
CA ASP A 139 -18.68 -26.16 -6.96
C ASP A 139 -18.35 -24.72 -6.56
N GLY A 140 -18.44 -23.77 -7.50
CA GLY A 140 -18.24 -22.34 -7.28
C GLY A 140 -16.79 -21.89 -7.15
N VAL A 141 -16.58 -20.73 -6.51
CA VAL A 141 -15.26 -20.06 -6.43
C VAL A 141 -14.32 -20.66 -5.38
N VAL A 142 -14.86 -21.28 -4.32
CA VAL A 142 -14.05 -21.72 -3.16
C VAL A 142 -12.99 -22.76 -3.51
N PRO A 143 -13.26 -23.80 -4.33
CA PRO A 143 -12.24 -24.77 -4.75
C PRO A 143 -11.09 -24.12 -5.54
N PHE A 144 -11.37 -23.11 -6.35
CA PHE A 144 -10.34 -22.38 -7.09
C PHE A 144 -9.50 -21.48 -6.18
N CYS A 145 -10.08 -20.88 -5.15
CA CYS A 145 -9.31 -20.20 -4.10
C CYS A 145 -8.29 -21.15 -3.45
N LYS A 146 -8.66 -22.43 -3.21
CA LYS A 146 -7.74 -23.43 -2.65
C LYS A 146 -6.57 -23.73 -3.58
N ILE A 147 -6.77 -23.75 -4.90
CA ILE A 147 -5.68 -23.90 -5.87
C ILE A 147 -4.73 -22.70 -5.78
N TYR A 148 -5.25 -21.49 -5.81
CA TYR A 148 -4.43 -20.26 -5.69
C TYR A 148 -3.67 -20.18 -4.36
N ASP A 149 -4.31 -20.56 -3.24
CA ASP A 149 -3.69 -20.64 -1.92
C ASP A 149 -2.48 -21.56 -1.91
N SER A 150 -2.65 -22.78 -2.41
CA SER A 150 -1.59 -23.80 -2.48
C SER A 150 -0.46 -23.37 -3.43
N SER A 151 -0.80 -22.73 -4.54
CA SER A 151 0.18 -22.22 -5.52
C SER A 151 1.04 -21.08 -4.95
N ILE A 152 0.44 -20.15 -4.22
CA ILE A 152 1.18 -19.07 -3.53
C ILE A 152 2.11 -19.65 -2.47
N LEU A 153 1.62 -20.59 -1.65
CA LEU A 153 2.43 -21.22 -0.63
C LEU A 153 3.64 -21.96 -1.24
N ALA A 154 3.43 -22.68 -2.36
CA ALA A 154 4.48 -23.42 -3.05
C ALA A 154 5.56 -22.51 -3.67
N THR A 155 5.21 -21.30 -4.12
CA THR A 155 6.16 -20.36 -4.76
C THR A 155 6.97 -19.53 -3.76
N ASN A 156 6.63 -19.57 -2.47
CA ASN A 156 7.31 -18.81 -1.41
C ASN A 156 8.63 -19.44 -0.96
N GLN A 157 9.55 -19.73 -1.87
CA GLN A 157 10.81 -20.37 -1.58
C GLN A 157 11.98 -19.37 -1.54
N GLY A 158 12.28 -18.83 -0.36
CA GLY A 158 13.58 -18.20 -0.08
C GLY A 158 13.87 -16.83 -0.69
N ALA A 159 12.90 -16.14 -1.27
CA ALA A 159 13.09 -14.79 -1.81
C ALA A 159 13.19 -13.75 -0.71
N VAL A 160 13.88 -12.62 -1.00
CA VAL A 160 13.95 -11.43 -0.13
C VAL A 160 12.57 -10.89 0.20
N ARG A 161 11.65 -10.99 -0.76
CA ARG A 161 10.23 -10.70 -0.61
C ARG A 161 9.43 -11.93 -1.02
N ARG A 162 8.54 -12.38 -0.16
CA ARG A 162 7.61 -13.49 -0.47
C ARG A 162 6.52 -12.99 -1.39
N GLY A 163 6.17 -13.78 -2.40
CA GLY A 163 4.97 -13.56 -3.19
C GLY A 163 3.73 -13.72 -2.31
N ALA A 164 2.71 -12.91 -2.58
CA ALA A 164 1.44 -13.02 -1.88
C ALA A 164 0.29 -12.69 -2.86
N ALA A 165 -0.92 -13.18 -2.56
CA ALA A 165 -2.08 -12.90 -3.39
C ALA A 165 -3.31 -12.52 -2.57
N SER A 166 -4.19 -11.72 -3.18
CA SER A 166 -5.53 -11.47 -2.70
C SER A 166 -6.56 -11.88 -3.75
N VAL A 167 -7.68 -12.45 -3.31
CA VAL A 167 -8.81 -12.75 -4.17
C VAL A 167 -9.90 -11.70 -4.01
N ASN A 168 -10.38 -11.17 -5.13
CA ASN A 168 -11.37 -10.11 -5.19
C ASN A 168 -12.71 -10.68 -5.66
N LEU A 169 -13.76 -10.58 -4.84
CA LEU A 169 -15.10 -11.09 -5.16
C LEU A 169 -16.18 -10.04 -4.90
N ASN A 170 -17.13 -9.94 -5.83
CA ASN A 170 -18.28 -9.06 -5.71
C ASN A 170 -19.18 -9.50 -4.56
N ILE A 171 -19.61 -8.56 -3.70
CA ILE A 171 -20.54 -8.82 -2.59
C ILE A 171 -21.90 -9.37 -3.05
N GLU A 172 -22.29 -9.10 -4.31
CA GLU A 172 -23.52 -9.62 -4.92
C GLU A 172 -23.33 -11.02 -5.53
N HIS A 173 -22.11 -11.63 -5.51
CA HIS A 173 -21.89 -12.99 -5.98
C HIS A 173 -22.60 -14.00 -5.07
N GLU A 174 -23.16 -15.06 -5.64
CA GLU A 174 -23.93 -16.06 -4.88
C GLU A 174 -23.07 -16.79 -3.86
N ASP A 175 -21.79 -17.07 -4.16
CA ASP A 175 -20.84 -17.73 -3.25
C ASP A 175 -20.19 -16.76 -2.24
N PHE A 176 -20.61 -15.49 -2.18
CA PHE A 176 -19.92 -14.49 -1.35
C PHE A 176 -19.85 -14.87 0.13
N GLU A 177 -20.91 -15.45 0.68
CA GLU A 177 -20.93 -15.86 2.10
C GLU A 177 -19.97 -17.01 2.37
N ASP A 178 -19.94 -18.03 1.51
CA ASP A 178 -19.00 -19.16 1.60
C ASP A 178 -17.55 -18.67 1.42
N TRP A 179 -17.33 -17.74 0.49
CA TRP A 179 -16.03 -17.13 0.27
C TRP A 179 -15.55 -16.29 1.48
N LEU A 180 -16.44 -15.68 2.27
CA LEU A 180 -16.05 -14.98 3.49
C LEU A 180 -15.38 -15.90 4.52
N GLU A 181 -15.69 -17.18 4.51
CA GLU A 181 -15.24 -18.16 5.50
C GLU A 181 -13.90 -18.83 5.14
N ILE A 182 -13.36 -18.66 3.90
CA ILE A 182 -12.17 -19.40 3.44
C ILE A 182 -10.91 -19.18 4.29
N ARG A 183 -10.83 -18.08 5.04
CA ARG A 183 -9.71 -17.79 5.95
C ARG A 183 -9.95 -18.21 7.40
N GLU A 184 -11.04 -18.87 7.70
CA GLU A 184 -11.25 -19.43 9.04
C GLU A 184 -10.48 -20.75 9.22
N PRO A 185 -9.65 -20.87 10.28
CA PRO A 185 -8.90 -22.10 10.55
C PRO A 185 -9.79 -23.18 11.21
N ARG A 186 -11.03 -23.32 10.75
CA ARG A 186 -12.04 -24.24 11.28
C ARG A 186 -12.81 -24.90 10.13
N GLY A 187 -13.35 -26.09 10.37
CA GLY A 187 -14.15 -26.82 9.40
C GLY A 187 -13.31 -27.61 8.40
N ASP A 188 -13.84 -27.78 7.18
CA ASP A 188 -13.20 -28.58 6.13
C ASP A 188 -11.93 -27.90 5.58
N VAL A 189 -10.79 -28.57 5.75
CA VAL A 189 -9.46 -28.08 5.29
C VAL A 189 -9.45 -27.83 3.76
N ASN A 190 -10.24 -28.56 2.99
CA ASN A 190 -10.32 -28.38 1.54
C ASN A 190 -11.01 -27.08 1.14
N ARG A 191 -11.76 -26.46 2.05
CA ARG A 191 -12.42 -25.17 1.84
C ARG A 191 -11.65 -23.99 2.45
N GLN A 192 -10.48 -24.25 3.04
CA GLN A 192 -9.64 -23.22 3.69
C GLN A 192 -8.56 -22.72 2.73
N SER A 193 -8.35 -21.39 2.73
CA SER A 193 -7.34 -20.68 1.96
C SER A 193 -6.69 -19.63 2.85
N LEU A 194 -5.87 -20.07 3.80
CA LEU A 194 -5.32 -19.25 4.89
C LEU A 194 -4.21 -18.28 4.44
N ASN A 195 -3.58 -18.55 3.27
CA ASN A 195 -2.49 -17.73 2.72
C ASN A 195 -2.98 -16.68 1.72
N LEU A 196 -4.27 -16.69 1.36
CA LEU A 196 -4.87 -15.69 0.49
C LEU A 196 -5.49 -14.56 1.32
N HIS A 197 -5.26 -13.32 0.91
CA HIS A 197 -6.03 -12.18 1.39
C HIS A 197 -7.34 -12.06 0.61
N GLN A 198 -8.30 -11.32 1.17
CA GLN A 198 -9.62 -11.16 0.58
C GLN A 198 -9.96 -9.69 0.36
N CYS A 199 -10.58 -9.38 -0.79
CA CYS A 199 -11.12 -8.05 -1.07
C CYS A 199 -12.57 -8.15 -1.55
N ALA A 200 -13.50 -7.57 -0.82
CA ALA A 200 -14.91 -7.47 -1.21
C ALA A 200 -15.09 -6.30 -2.19
N VAL A 201 -15.57 -6.60 -3.40
CA VAL A 201 -15.89 -5.60 -4.41
C VAL A 201 -17.35 -5.16 -4.24
N VAL A 202 -17.57 -3.89 -3.92
CA VAL A 202 -18.91 -3.35 -3.58
C VAL A 202 -19.33 -2.32 -4.61
N GLY A 203 -20.41 -2.60 -5.33
CA GLY A 203 -20.97 -1.71 -6.36
C GLY A 203 -21.94 -0.66 -5.79
N ASP A 204 -22.15 0.45 -6.50
CA ASP A 204 -23.10 1.51 -6.10
C ASP A 204 -24.55 1.01 -6.02
N LYS A 205 -24.92 0.03 -6.86
CA LYS A 205 -26.26 -0.57 -6.82
C LYS A 205 -26.51 -1.25 -5.47
N PHE A 206 -25.54 -2.03 -5.00
CA PHE A 206 -25.59 -2.67 -3.68
C PHE A 206 -25.66 -1.63 -2.57
N MET A 207 -24.80 -0.59 -2.61
CA MET A 207 -24.81 0.48 -1.59
C MET A 207 -26.14 1.22 -1.52
N ARG A 208 -26.80 1.45 -2.65
CA ARG A 208 -28.15 2.06 -2.68
C ARG A 208 -29.20 1.13 -2.05
N LYS A 209 -29.25 -0.15 -2.44
CA LYS A 209 -30.12 -1.15 -1.80
C LYS A 209 -29.93 -1.19 -0.27
N LEU A 210 -28.67 -1.16 0.18
CA LEU A 210 -28.32 -1.13 1.61
C LEU A 210 -28.94 0.08 2.33
N LEU A 211 -28.81 1.28 1.74
CA LEU A 211 -29.36 2.51 2.30
C LEU A 211 -30.89 2.55 2.24
N ASP A 212 -31.49 2.00 1.18
CA ASP A 212 -32.95 1.90 1.02
C ASP A 212 -33.59 0.87 1.95
N GLY A 213 -32.76 0.11 2.68
CA GLY A 213 -33.24 -0.82 3.71
C GLY A 213 -33.47 -2.25 3.25
N ASP A 214 -32.97 -2.65 2.09
CA ASP A 214 -33.04 -4.00 1.60
C ASP A 214 -32.44 -4.99 2.60
N THR A 215 -33.23 -6.03 2.96
CA THR A 215 -32.86 -6.97 4.02
C THR A 215 -31.67 -7.83 3.65
N GLU A 216 -31.59 -8.30 2.40
CA GLU A 216 -30.47 -9.12 1.93
C GLU A 216 -29.17 -8.32 1.92
N ALA A 217 -29.21 -7.09 1.37
CA ALA A 217 -28.04 -6.20 1.34
C ALA A 217 -27.56 -5.88 2.77
N ARG A 218 -28.48 -5.61 3.72
CA ARG A 218 -28.14 -5.38 5.13
C ARG A 218 -27.52 -6.60 5.79
N THR A 219 -28.03 -7.80 5.49
CA THR A 219 -27.48 -9.05 6.04
C THR A 219 -26.07 -9.31 5.53
N LYS A 220 -25.84 -9.24 4.20
CA LYS A 220 -24.51 -9.42 3.60
C LYS A 220 -23.51 -8.39 4.10
N TRP A 221 -23.91 -7.12 4.18
CA TRP A 221 -23.09 -6.04 4.70
C TRP A 221 -22.73 -6.23 6.17
N GLY A 222 -23.71 -6.64 6.99
CA GLY A 222 -23.49 -6.96 8.41
C GLY A 222 -22.47 -8.08 8.61
N LYS A 223 -22.59 -9.19 7.84
CA LYS A 223 -21.62 -10.30 7.85
C LYS A 223 -20.21 -9.82 7.44
N LEU A 224 -20.10 -9.02 6.37
CA LEU A 224 -18.83 -8.43 5.94
C LEU A 224 -18.17 -7.61 7.05
N LEU A 225 -18.90 -6.68 7.69
CA LEU A 225 -18.36 -5.84 8.77
C LEU A 225 -18.01 -6.65 10.02
N GLN A 226 -18.79 -7.68 10.35
CA GLN A 226 -18.50 -8.59 11.45
C GLN A 226 -17.17 -9.33 11.19
N LYS A 227 -16.98 -9.86 9.97
CA LYS A 227 -15.74 -10.53 9.58
C LYS A 227 -14.56 -9.56 9.64
N ARG A 228 -14.69 -8.36 9.10
CA ARG A 228 -13.66 -7.32 9.18
C ARG A 228 -13.27 -6.97 10.62
N LYS A 229 -14.26 -6.86 11.52
CA LYS A 229 -13.98 -6.63 12.95
C LYS A 229 -13.21 -7.79 13.57
N ALA A 230 -13.56 -9.03 13.24
CA ALA A 230 -12.98 -10.23 13.83
C ALA A 230 -11.56 -10.53 13.30
N THR A 231 -11.33 -10.39 11.99
CA THR A 231 -10.09 -10.85 11.32
C THR A 231 -9.24 -9.72 10.74
N GLY A 232 -9.77 -8.50 10.63
CA GLY A 232 -9.16 -7.38 9.91
C GLY A 232 -9.48 -7.35 8.41
N GLU A 233 -9.96 -8.43 7.84
CA GLU A 233 -10.32 -8.63 6.42
C GLU A 233 -11.79 -9.07 6.29
N PRO A 234 -12.38 -9.05 5.06
CA PRO A 234 -11.82 -8.62 3.76
C PRO A 234 -11.53 -7.11 3.69
N TYR A 235 -10.64 -6.71 2.76
CA TYR A 235 -10.58 -5.32 2.28
C TYR A 235 -11.89 -4.97 1.56
N ILE A 236 -12.10 -3.69 1.29
CA ILE A 236 -13.27 -3.24 0.52
C ILE A 236 -12.79 -2.37 -0.65
N MET A 237 -13.29 -2.68 -1.84
CA MET A 237 -13.22 -1.82 -3.01
C MET A 237 -14.61 -1.28 -3.33
N PHE A 238 -14.80 0.03 -3.25
CA PHE A 238 -16.02 0.69 -3.72
C PHE A 238 -15.94 0.92 -5.22
N LYS A 239 -16.35 -0.10 -5.99
CA LYS A 239 -16.22 -0.15 -7.45
C LYS A 239 -16.83 1.05 -8.16
N GLY A 240 -17.95 1.57 -7.64
CA GLY A 240 -18.59 2.77 -8.17
C GLY A 240 -17.71 4.01 -8.02
N ASN A 241 -17.16 4.24 -6.84
CA ASN A 241 -16.25 5.37 -6.56
C ASN A 241 -14.98 5.28 -7.42
N VAL A 242 -14.41 4.08 -7.56
CA VAL A 242 -13.24 3.85 -8.41
C VAL A 242 -13.51 4.27 -9.85
N ASN A 243 -14.52 3.67 -10.48
CA ASN A 243 -14.79 3.90 -11.90
C ASN A 243 -15.34 5.30 -12.22
N LYS A 244 -16.06 5.93 -11.28
CA LYS A 244 -16.52 7.31 -11.41
C LYS A 244 -15.37 8.31 -11.43
N GLN A 245 -14.31 8.02 -10.66
CA GLN A 245 -13.13 8.87 -10.52
C GLN A 245 -11.96 8.43 -11.41
N ASN A 246 -12.18 7.54 -12.37
CA ASN A 246 -11.15 7.17 -13.35
C ASN A 246 -10.64 8.42 -14.09
N PRO A 247 -9.36 8.47 -14.46
CA PRO A 247 -8.81 9.51 -15.32
C PRO A 247 -9.50 9.54 -16.69
N GLU A 248 -9.35 10.67 -17.39
CA GLU A 248 -9.97 10.88 -18.70
C GLU A 248 -9.54 9.84 -19.74
N GLN A 249 -8.30 9.38 -19.69
CA GLN A 249 -7.77 8.30 -20.52
C GLN A 249 -8.65 7.04 -20.47
N TYR A 250 -8.99 6.61 -19.26
CA TYR A 250 -9.84 5.43 -19.06
C TYR A 250 -11.31 5.68 -19.46
N LYS A 251 -11.84 6.87 -19.15
CA LYS A 251 -13.24 7.23 -19.51
C LYS A 251 -13.44 7.23 -21.01
N ARG A 252 -12.53 7.84 -21.77
CA ARG A 252 -12.58 7.91 -23.24
C ARG A 252 -12.54 6.54 -23.90
N LEU A 253 -11.76 5.62 -23.34
CA LEU A 253 -11.60 4.27 -23.88
C LEU A 253 -12.60 3.26 -23.30
N GLY A 254 -13.44 3.66 -22.36
CA GLY A 254 -14.37 2.76 -21.68
C GLY A 254 -13.71 1.73 -20.78
N LEU A 255 -12.43 1.93 -20.40
CA LEU A 255 -11.70 1.01 -19.54
C LEU A 255 -12.29 1.01 -18.12
N LYS A 256 -12.53 -0.18 -17.58
CA LYS A 256 -13.13 -0.36 -16.25
C LYS A 256 -12.17 -1.07 -15.31
N VAL A 257 -12.29 -0.72 -14.04
CA VAL A 257 -11.57 -1.37 -12.94
C VAL A 257 -12.51 -2.33 -12.24
N HIS A 258 -12.08 -3.58 -12.10
CA HIS A 258 -12.91 -4.68 -11.57
C HIS A 258 -12.40 -5.20 -10.23
N MET A 259 -11.16 -4.92 -9.89
CA MET A 259 -10.45 -5.45 -8.73
C MET A 259 -9.29 -4.53 -8.33
N THR A 260 -8.64 -4.83 -7.21
CA THR A 260 -7.44 -4.12 -6.73
C THR A 260 -6.24 -5.08 -6.61
N ASN A 261 -5.04 -4.51 -6.39
CA ASN A 261 -3.88 -5.26 -5.93
C ASN A 261 -4.06 -5.75 -4.47
N ILE A 262 -3.08 -6.49 -3.99
CA ILE A 262 -3.11 -7.07 -2.63
C ILE A 262 -3.18 -6.01 -1.52
N CYS A 263 -2.61 -4.82 -1.72
CA CYS A 263 -2.62 -3.74 -0.72
C CYS A 263 -3.73 -2.70 -0.95
N SER A 264 -4.58 -2.90 -1.95
CA SER A 264 -5.77 -2.12 -2.31
C SER A 264 -5.54 -0.67 -2.78
N GLU A 265 -4.28 -0.21 -2.94
CA GLU A 265 -4.00 1.14 -3.47
C GLU A 265 -4.01 1.23 -5.00
N ILE A 266 -3.87 0.11 -5.72
CA ILE A 266 -3.81 0.08 -7.18
C ILE A 266 -5.19 -0.23 -7.75
N THR A 267 -5.71 0.68 -8.55
CA THR A 267 -7.03 0.58 -9.17
C THR A 267 -6.90 0.81 -10.68
N LEU A 268 -6.43 -0.22 -11.38
CA LEU A 268 -6.16 -0.20 -12.80
C LEU A 268 -7.04 -1.21 -13.55
N HIS A 269 -7.16 -1.01 -14.86
CA HIS A 269 -7.93 -1.88 -15.74
C HIS A 269 -7.29 -3.26 -15.89
N THR A 270 -8.14 -4.29 -15.88
CA THR A 270 -7.82 -5.68 -16.21
C THR A 270 -8.87 -6.26 -17.12
N ASP A 271 -8.46 -7.16 -18.00
CA ASP A 271 -9.32 -8.06 -18.78
C ASP A 271 -8.56 -9.36 -19.10
N GLU A 272 -9.11 -10.23 -19.96
CA GLU A 272 -8.50 -11.51 -20.32
C GLU A 272 -7.07 -11.34 -20.88
N SER A 273 -6.77 -10.21 -21.56
CA SER A 273 -5.50 -9.94 -22.23
C SER A 273 -4.63 -8.88 -21.55
N HIS A 274 -5.12 -8.24 -20.50
CA HIS A 274 -4.42 -7.18 -19.78
C HIS A 274 -4.40 -7.46 -18.28
N SER A 275 -3.21 -7.70 -17.75
CA SER A 275 -2.94 -7.76 -16.31
C SER A 275 -2.27 -6.46 -15.91
N PHE A 276 -2.82 -5.76 -14.91
CA PHE A 276 -2.23 -4.49 -14.54
C PHE A 276 -0.89 -4.65 -13.82
N VAL A 277 -0.07 -3.63 -13.96
CA VAL A 277 1.19 -3.45 -13.24
C VAL A 277 1.32 -1.99 -12.83
N CYS A 278 1.85 -1.73 -11.63
CA CYS A 278 2.10 -0.38 -11.16
C CYS A 278 3.46 -0.27 -10.48
N CYS A 279 4.19 0.79 -10.83
CA CYS A 279 5.47 1.16 -10.24
C CYS A 279 5.27 2.14 -9.10
N LEU A 280 5.79 1.82 -7.92
CA LEU A 280 5.60 2.58 -6.69
C LEU A 280 6.91 3.11 -6.12
N SER A 281 6.86 4.31 -5.57
CA SER A 281 7.80 4.86 -4.57
C SER A 281 7.11 5.99 -3.81
N SER A 282 7.72 6.48 -2.73
CA SER A 282 7.06 7.42 -1.83
C SER A 282 7.91 8.65 -1.53
N LEU A 283 7.25 9.80 -1.42
CA LEU A 283 7.85 11.04 -0.92
C LEU A 283 7.80 11.03 0.61
N ASN A 284 8.89 11.39 1.27
CA ASN A 284 8.96 11.47 2.72
C ASN A 284 8.41 12.80 3.22
N LEU A 285 7.19 12.79 3.75
CA LEU A 285 6.54 13.99 4.28
C LEU A 285 7.20 14.52 5.56
N ALA A 286 7.87 13.67 6.33
CA ALA A 286 8.65 14.13 7.49
C ALA A 286 9.78 15.12 7.07
N LYS A 287 10.16 15.10 5.78
CA LYS A 287 11.15 15.99 5.16
C LYS A 287 10.50 17.03 4.23
N TYR A 288 9.19 17.25 4.32
CA TYR A 288 8.44 18.11 3.40
C TYR A 288 9.02 19.51 3.28
N ASP A 289 9.40 20.16 4.40
CA ASP A 289 9.95 21.52 4.37
C ASP A 289 11.32 21.63 3.68
N GLU A 290 12.07 20.51 3.60
CA GLU A 290 13.36 20.47 2.93
C GLU A 290 13.20 20.42 1.40
N TRP A 291 12.12 19.78 0.91
CA TRP A 291 11.98 19.48 -0.52
C TRP A 291 10.81 20.18 -1.24
N LYS A 292 9.87 20.78 -0.51
CA LYS A 292 8.64 21.36 -1.09
C LYS A 292 8.86 22.37 -2.21
N ASP A 293 9.98 23.11 -2.16
CA ASP A 293 10.33 24.15 -3.12
C ASP A 293 11.39 23.67 -4.15
N THR A 294 11.58 22.35 -4.28
CA THR A 294 12.50 21.71 -5.23
C THR A 294 11.74 21.02 -6.36
N ASN A 295 12.48 20.45 -7.32
CA ASN A 295 11.90 19.65 -8.41
C ASN A 295 11.64 18.18 -8.02
N LEU A 296 11.70 17.81 -6.75
CA LEU A 296 11.61 16.41 -6.32
C LEU A 296 10.39 15.67 -6.89
N ILE A 297 9.19 16.24 -6.81
CA ILE A 297 7.96 15.57 -7.27
C ILE A 297 8.00 15.33 -8.78
N TYR A 298 8.42 16.33 -9.53
CA TYR A 298 8.59 16.25 -10.97
C TYR A 298 9.61 15.18 -11.36
N ASP A 299 10.81 15.22 -10.78
CA ASP A 299 11.88 14.28 -11.07
C ASP A 299 11.55 12.85 -10.58
N ALA A 300 10.82 12.70 -9.47
CA ALA A 300 10.36 11.40 -8.98
C ALA A 300 9.34 10.74 -9.94
N THR A 301 8.56 11.53 -10.65
CA THR A 301 7.65 11.02 -11.70
C THR A 301 8.44 10.49 -12.89
N TRP A 302 9.46 11.21 -13.34
CA TRP A 302 10.41 10.73 -14.35
C TRP A 302 11.12 9.46 -13.89
N PHE A 303 11.59 9.43 -12.64
CA PHE A 303 12.22 8.26 -12.04
C PHE A 303 11.33 7.02 -12.12
N LEU A 304 10.06 7.13 -11.75
CA LEU A 304 9.13 5.99 -11.82
C LEU A 304 8.86 5.53 -13.26
N ASP A 305 8.79 6.44 -14.24
CA ASP A 305 8.64 6.05 -15.65
C ASP A 305 9.87 5.28 -16.15
N GLY A 306 11.08 5.64 -15.71
CA GLY A 306 12.31 4.91 -15.99
C GLY A 306 12.38 3.54 -15.32
N VAL A 307 11.90 3.40 -14.09
CA VAL A 307 11.75 2.08 -13.42
C VAL A 307 10.76 1.19 -14.18
N LEU A 308 9.66 1.76 -14.66
CA LEU A 308 8.68 1.03 -15.47
C LEU A 308 9.30 0.59 -16.82
N GLU A 309 10.14 1.41 -17.42
CA GLU A 309 10.86 1.03 -18.64
C GLU A 309 11.79 -0.17 -18.41
N GLU A 310 12.52 -0.18 -17.30
CA GLU A 310 13.33 -1.34 -16.90
C GLU A 310 12.47 -2.61 -16.77
N PHE A 311 11.29 -2.49 -16.16
CA PHE A 311 10.35 -3.62 -16.06
C PHE A 311 9.95 -4.14 -17.44
N ILE A 312 9.53 -3.25 -18.34
CA ILE A 312 9.12 -3.64 -19.70
C ILE A 312 10.26 -4.40 -20.40
N GLN A 313 11.47 -3.85 -20.39
CA GLN A 313 12.61 -4.48 -21.05
C GLN A 313 12.99 -5.82 -20.42
N LYS A 314 12.95 -5.95 -19.10
CA LYS A 314 13.26 -7.20 -18.39
C LYS A 314 12.20 -8.28 -18.55
N ALA A 315 10.92 -7.90 -18.64
CA ALA A 315 9.80 -8.83 -18.68
C ALA A 315 9.39 -9.22 -20.10
N LYS A 316 9.69 -8.38 -21.09
CA LYS A 316 9.33 -8.60 -22.50
C LYS A 316 9.87 -9.93 -23.02
N GLY A 317 8.99 -10.74 -23.62
CA GLY A 317 9.30 -12.07 -24.13
C GLY A 317 9.42 -13.19 -23.08
N LYS A 318 9.20 -12.90 -21.81
CA LYS A 318 9.13 -13.94 -20.76
C LYS A 318 7.72 -14.50 -20.63
N ILE A 319 7.64 -15.82 -20.57
CA ILE A 319 6.36 -16.55 -20.36
C ILE A 319 5.68 -16.08 -19.07
N GLY A 320 4.39 -15.75 -19.16
CA GLY A 320 3.56 -15.32 -18.05
C GLY A 320 3.65 -13.82 -17.71
N PHE A 321 4.37 -13.04 -18.52
CA PHE A 321 4.45 -11.58 -18.37
C PHE A 321 3.82 -10.81 -19.53
N GLU A 322 3.30 -11.51 -20.54
CA GLU A 322 2.79 -10.91 -21.77
C GLU A 322 1.67 -9.90 -21.50
N ASN A 323 0.72 -10.25 -20.63
CA ASN A 323 -0.40 -9.38 -20.29
C ASN A 323 0.04 -8.17 -19.46
N SER A 324 0.97 -8.37 -18.53
CA SER A 324 1.54 -7.29 -17.70
C SER A 324 2.38 -6.32 -18.53
N VAL A 325 3.21 -6.83 -19.46
CA VAL A 325 4.00 -6.00 -20.39
C VAL A 325 3.08 -5.20 -21.29
N ARG A 326 2.05 -5.83 -21.85
CA ARG A 326 1.06 -5.16 -22.71
C ARG A 326 0.36 -4.01 -22.00
N SER A 327 -0.05 -4.20 -20.74
CA SER A 327 -0.64 -3.13 -19.92
C SER A 327 0.37 -2.01 -19.61
N ALA A 328 1.61 -2.39 -19.28
CA ALA A 328 2.68 -1.44 -19.02
C ALA A 328 3.00 -0.57 -20.24
N GLU A 329 3.13 -1.18 -21.43
CA GLU A 329 3.40 -0.45 -22.68
C GLU A 329 2.24 0.47 -23.09
N LYS A 330 0.98 0.03 -22.91
CA LYS A 330 -0.20 0.80 -23.32
C LYS A 330 -0.58 1.93 -22.37
N GLY A 331 -0.37 1.76 -21.08
CA GLY A 331 -0.88 2.68 -20.07
C GLY A 331 0.16 3.41 -19.25
N ARG A 332 1.35 2.83 -19.07
CA ARG A 332 2.47 3.37 -18.27
C ARG A 332 2.02 3.92 -16.91
N ALA A 333 1.19 3.18 -16.18
CA ALA A 333 0.66 3.61 -14.90
C ALA A 333 1.73 3.68 -13.82
N LEU A 334 1.75 4.79 -13.08
CA LEU A 334 2.64 5.06 -11.97
C LEU A 334 1.86 5.21 -10.66
N GLY A 335 2.53 5.05 -9.53
CA GLY A 335 1.98 5.23 -8.21
C GLY A 335 2.94 5.99 -7.29
N LEU A 336 3.17 7.27 -7.54
CA LEU A 336 3.91 8.10 -6.61
C LEU A 336 3.04 8.36 -5.37
N GLY A 337 3.49 7.84 -4.23
CA GLY A 337 2.82 7.96 -2.95
C GLY A 337 3.57 8.83 -1.96
N VAL A 338 3.19 8.68 -0.70
CA VAL A 338 3.81 9.38 0.42
C VAL A 338 3.98 8.44 1.61
N LEU A 339 4.91 8.77 2.50
CA LEU A 339 5.02 8.20 3.84
C LEU A 339 5.35 9.29 4.85
N GLY A 340 5.26 8.98 6.15
CA GLY A 340 5.60 9.94 7.19
C GLY A 340 4.54 11.01 7.47
N TRP A 341 3.27 10.78 7.09
CA TRP A 341 2.22 11.78 7.28
C TRP A 341 2.01 12.16 8.74
N HIS A 342 1.83 11.17 9.63
CA HIS A 342 1.65 11.47 11.07
C HIS A 342 2.90 12.07 11.70
N THR A 343 4.08 11.59 11.32
CA THR A 343 5.36 12.19 11.74
C THR A 343 5.44 13.66 11.32
N TYR A 344 5.06 14.01 10.08
CA TYR A 344 4.99 15.39 9.61
C TYR A 344 4.09 16.26 10.50
N LEU A 345 2.88 15.78 10.80
CA LEU A 345 1.96 16.50 11.68
C LEU A 345 2.55 16.71 13.07
N GLN A 346 3.13 15.67 13.66
CA GLN A 346 3.77 15.72 14.98
C GLN A 346 4.94 16.71 15.03
N GLU A 347 5.81 16.71 14.02
CA GLU A 347 6.91 17.69 13.91
C GLU A 347 6.41 19.13 13.78
N LYS A 348 5.23 19.34 13.22
CA LYS A 348 4.56 20.64 13.17
C LYS A 348 3.80 21.01 14.47
N GLY A 349 3.71 20.09 15.42
CA GLY A 349 2.87 20.23 16.60
C GLY A 349 1.38 20.31 16.26
N LEU A 350 0.95 19.55 15.24
CA LEU A 350 -0.44 19.48 14.77
C LEU A 350 -1.07 18.15 15.19
N PRO A 351 -2.32 18.14 15.66
CA PRO A 351 -3.04 16.92 15.90
C PRO A 351 -3.41 16.27 14.56
N PHE A 352 -3.62 14.95 14.56
CA PHE A 352 -4.13 14.26 13.38
C PHE A 352 -5.56 14.72 13.03
N GLU A 353 -6.35 15.03 14.04
CA GLU A 353 -7.74 15.43 13.91
C GLU A 353 -7.90 16.94 13.67
N GLY A 354 -8.96 17.32 12.95
CA GLY A 354 -9.40 18.70 12.83
C GLY A 354 -8.93 19.44 11.57
N LEU A 355 -9.26 20.73 11.52
CA LEU A 355 -9.14 21.56 10.31
C LEU A 355 -7.70 21.82 9.87
N LEU A 356 -6.75 21.87 10.81
CA LEU A 356 -5.34 22.16 10.51
C LEU A 356 -4.72 21.02 9.67
N SER A 357 -4.93 19.78 10.08
CA SER A 357 -4.45 18.61 9.34
C SER A 357 -5.19 18.42 7.99
N GLN A 358 -6.47 18.77 7.93
CA GLN A 358 -7.23 18.79 6.67
C GLN A 358 -6.71 19.85 5.70
N TYR A 359 -6.33 21.04 6.19
CA TYR A 359 -5.70 22.09 5.39
C TYR A 359 -4.36 21.61 4.81
N GLU A 360 -3.49 21.04 5.65
CA GLU A 360 -2.20 20.49 5.22
C GLU A 360 -2.39 19.36 4.20
N THR A 361 -3.40 18.50 4.38
CA THR A 361 -3.76 17.47 3.39
C THR A 361 -4.03 18.09 2.02
N ARG A 362 -4.90 19.10 1.93
CA ARG A 362 -5.21 19.78 0.67
C ARG A 362 -3.97 20.41 0.05
N ARG A 363 -3.22 21.14 0.84
CA ARG A 363 -2.04 21.90 0.39
C ARG A 363 -1.00 20.97 -0.23
N ILE A 364 -0.61 19.91 0.48
CA ILE A 364 0.44 18.98 0.05
C ILE A 364 -0.01 18.14 -1.14
N PHE A 365 -1.20 17.53 -1.07
CA PHE A 365 -1.65 16.64 -2.13
C PHE A 365 -2.06 17.37 -3.41
N SER A 366 -2.49 18.65 -3.34
CA SER A 366 -2.68 19.47 -4.54
C SER A 366 -1.36 19.78 -5.24
N GLN A 367 -0.28 20.07 -4.50
CA GLN A 367 1.05 20.25 -5.05
C GLN A 367 1.54 18.97 -5.75
N ILE A 368 1.40 17.82 -5.09
CA ILE A 368 1.80 16.53 -5.67
C ILE A 368 1.04 16.27 -6.97
N LYS A 369 -0.26 16.56 -6.99
CA LYS A 369 -1.07 16.41 -8.21
C LYS A 369 -0.54 17.27 -9.35
N ILE A 370 -0.39 18.56 -9.13
CA ILE A 370 0.05 19.51 -10.16
C ILE A 370 1.41 19.12 -10.74
N GLU A 371 2.38 18.81 -9.87
CA GLU A 371 3.73 18.52 -10.31
C GLU A 371 3.86 17.16 -11.02
N THR A 372 3.11 16.13 -10.59
CA THR A 372 3.10 14.84 -11.28
C THR A 372 2.45 14.94 -12.66
N GLU A 373 1.37 15.72 -12.80
CA GLU A 373 0.71 15.95 -14.09
C GLU A 373 1.63 16.74 -15.04
N ARG A 374 2.30 17.79 -14.56
CA ARG A 374 3.30 18.54 -15.32
C ARG A 374 4.45 17.63 -15.80
N ALA A 375 4.92 16.73 -14.94
CA ALA A 375 5.98 15.78 -15.29
C ALA A 375 5.54 14.78 -16.36
N SER A 376 4.31 14.26 -16.27
CA SER A 376 3.78 13.32 -17.25
C SER A 376 3.56 13.97 -18.62
N MET A 377 3.18 15.25 -18.67
CA MET A 377 3.13 16.01 -19.93
C MET A 377 4.52 16.15 -20.56
N ALA A 378 5.53 16.51 -19.77
CA ALA A 378 6.91 16.62 -20.27
C ALA A 378 7.47 15.25 -20.71
N LEU A 379 7.10 14.17 -20.03
CA LEU A 379 7.44 12.80 -20.47
C LEU A 379 6.77 12.45 -21.80
N ALA A 380 5.53 12.88 -22.03
CA ALA A 380 4.83 12.69 -23.31
C ALA A 380 5.50 13.48 -24.44
N GLU A 381 5.97 14.70 -24.18
CA GLU A 381 6.75 15.49 -25.14
C GLU A 381 8.09 14.81 -25.50
N ALA A 382 8.77 14.22 -24.49
CA ALA A 382 10.07 13.59 -24.67
C ALA A 382 10.00 12.21 -25.36
N PHE A 383 9.00 11.38 -25.02
CA PHE A 383 8.94 9.97 -25.39
C PHE A 383 7.63 9.55 -26.10
N GLY A 384 6.72 10.48 -26.33
CA GLY A 384 5.42 10.24 -26.95
C GLY A 384 4.37 9.72 -25.98
N GLU A 385 3.12 9.75 -26.43
CA GLU A 385 1.95 9.24 -25.71
C GLU A 385 1.79 7.73 -25.97
N PRO A 386 1.70 6.87 -24.93
CA PRO A 386 1.35 5.47 -25.14
C PRO A 386 -0.11 5.31 -25.56
N LEU A 387 -0.47 4.12 -26.06
CA LEU A 387 -1.76 3.87 -26.73
C LEU A 387 -2.98 4.34 -25.92
N TRP A 388 -3.00 4.11 -24.61
CA TRP A 388 -4.13 4.53 -23.77
C TRP A 388 -4.14 6.02 -23.41
N CYS A 389 -3.07 6.73 -23.72
CA CYS A 389 -2.95 8.18 -23.49
C CYS A 389 -3.06 9.02 -24.76
N VAL A 390 -3.15 8.43 -25.95
CA VAL A 390 -3.16 9.16 -27.23
C VAL A 390 -4.19 10.29 -27.21
N GLY A 391 -3.74 11.50 -27.53
CA GLY A 391 -4.55 12.73 -27.59
C GLY A 391 -4.91 13.32 -26.23
N THR A 392 -4.21 12.96 -25.16
CA THR A 392 -4.41 13.53 -23.82
C THR A 392 -3.27 14.45 -23.36
N GLY A 393 -2.16 14.47 -24.09
CA GLY A 393 -0.94 15.19 -23.68
C GLY A 393 -0.18 14.52 -22.52
N MET A 394 -0.57 13.31 -22.13
CA MET A 394 0.01 12.60 -20.98
C MET A 394 0.77 11.36 -21.43
N ARG A 395 1.84 11.02 -20.73
CA ARG A 395 2.51 9.74 -20.91
C ARG A 395 1.96 8.63 -20.05
N ASN A 396 1.34 8.95 -18.93
CA ASN A 396 0.91 7.99 -17.93
C ASN A 396 -0.60 8.08 -17.71
N THR A 397 -1.29 6.95 -17.69
CA THR A 397 -2.74 6.92 -17.41
C THR A 397 -3.04 7.29 -15.96
N HIS A 398 -2.19 6.88 -15.04
CA HIS A 398 -2.28 7.16 -13.61
C HIS A 398 -0.90 7.55 -13.08
N LEU A 399 -0.87 8.34 -12.03
CA LEU A 399 0.36 8.94 -11.49
C LEU A 399 0.55 8.73 -9.99
N ARG A 400 -0.53 8.56 -9.23
CA ARG A 400 -0.51 8.65 -7.77
C ARG A 400 -1.27 7.50 -7.11
N ALA A 401 -0.60 6.85 -6.15
CA ALA A 401 -1.19 5.84 -5.27
C ALA A 401 -0.49 5.89 -3.91
N VAL A 402 -1.17 5.59 -2.82
CA VAL A 402 -0.56 5.59 -1.50
C VAL A 402 -0.53 4.18 -0.93
N ALA A 403 0.65 3.59 -0.93
CA ALA A 403 0.92 2.26 -0.39
C ALA A 403 1.07 2.26 1.15
N PRO A 404 1.00 1.10 1.83
CA PRO A 404 1.15 1.02 3.29
C PRO A 404 2.55 1.40 3.79
N THR A 405 3.61 1.14 3.03
CA THR A 405 5.03 1.49 3.25
C THR A 405 5.63 1.09 4.62
N VAL A 406 5.22 -0.02 5.20
CA VAL A 406 5.64 -0.44 6.55
C VAL A 406 7.17 -0.63 6.65
N SER A 407 7.80 -1.36 5.74
CA SER A 407 9.27 -1.53 5.72
C SER A 407 9.99 -0.28 5.22
N ASN A 408 9.43 0.40 4.22
CA ASN A 408 10.05 1.62 3.67
C ASN A 408 10.14 2.73 4.72
N SER A 409 9.15 2.87 5.60
CA SER A 409 9.18 3.86 6.68
C SER A 409 10.35 3.62 7.65
N LYS A 410 10.75 2.35 7.87
CA LYS A 410 11.93 1.97 8.66
C LYS A 410 13.22 2.41 7.98
N LEU A 411 13.27 2.26 6.63
CA LEU A 411 14.40 2.68 5.79
C LEU A 411 14.45 4.19 5.55
N SER A 412 13.43 4.93 5.95
CA SER A 412 13.28 6.37 5.68
C SER A 412 13.39 7.22 6.95
N GLY A 413 14.17 6.77 7.93
CA GLY A 413 14.38 7.49 9.19
C GLY A 413 13.39 7.12 10.30
N ASN A 414 12.78 5.94 10.22
CA ASN A 414 11.82 5.44 11.22
C ASN A 414 10.62 6.40 11.40
N VAL A 415 10.02 6.82 10.30
CA VAL A 415 8.83 7.67 10.26
C VAL A 415 7.54 6.84 10.29
N SER A 416 6.38 7.48 10.42
CA SER A 416 5.09 6.79 10.33
C SER A 416 4.87 6.20 8.93
N PRO A 417 4.26 5.01 8.80
CA PRO A 417 4.03 4.38 7.50
C PRO A 417 2.91 5.09 6.74
N GLY A 418 3.11 5.33 5.44
CA GLY A 418 2.11 5.91 4.55
C GLY A 418 1.45 7.15 5.13
N ILE A 419 0.13 7.09 5.18
CA ILE A 419 -0.72 8.14 5.77
C ILE A 419 -1.27 7.75 7.15
N GLU A 420 -0.82 6.62 7.70
CA GLU A 420 -1.35 6.11 8.97
C GLU A 420 -0.85 6.88 10.17
N PRO A 421 -1.71 7.02 11.21
CA PRO A 421 -1.25 7.36 12.53
C PRO A 421 -0.32 6.29 13.11
N TRP A 422 0.59 6.70 13.99
CA TRP A 422 1.35 5.74 14.80
C TRP A 422 0.41 4.84 15.60
N ALA A 423 0.61 3.54 15.50
CA ALA A 423 -0.18 2.57 16.27
C ALA A 423 0.07 2.68 17.78
N ALA A 424 1.31 3.02 18.17
CA ALA A 424 1.76 3.25 19.53
C ALA A 424 3.00 4.16 19.51
N ASN A 425 3.22 4.95 20.57
CA ASN A 425 4.40 5.82 20.67
C ASN A 425 5.64 5.05 21.16
N VAL A 426 5.46 3.90 21.77
CA VAL A 426 6.52 2.92 22.08
C VAL A 426 5.92 1.52 21.98
N PHE A 427 6.66 0.60 21.39
CA PHE A 427 6.26 -0.80 21.30
C PHE A 427 7.46 -1.71 21.12
N THR A 428 7.27 -2.98 21.47
CA THR A 428 8.26 -4.03 21.26
C THR A 428 8.01 -4.65 19.88
N GLU A 429 9.02 -4.60 19.03
CA GLU A 429 9.01 -5.25 17.73
C GLU A 429 9.85 -6.54 17.81
N GLN A 430 9.23 -7.68 17.51
CA GLN A 430 9.93 -8.96 17.35
C GLN A 430 10.22 -9.18 15.87
N SER A 431 11.46 -9.48 15.54
CA SER A 431 11.89 -9.85 14.20
C SER A 431 12.73 -11.11 14.26
N LEU A 432 12.96 -11.77 13.11
CA LEU A 432 13.93 -12.89 13.00
C LEU A 432 15.33 -12.53 13.51
N LYS A 433 15.60 -11.23 13.67
CA LYS A 433 16.89 -10.68 14.10
C LYS A 433 16.93 -10.22 15.56
N GLY A 434 15.84 -10.46 16.32
CA GLY A 434 15.72 -10.11 17.74
C GLY A 434 14.54 -9.21 18.08
N THR A 435 14.41 -8.95 19.37
CA THR A 435 13.38 -8.06 19.94
C THR A 435 13.96 -6.65 20.10
N PHE A 436 13.22 -5.64 19.65
CA PHE A 436 13.62 -4.23 19.71
C PHE A 436 12.51 -3.40 20.35
N ILE A 437 12.89 -2.40 21.15
CA ILE A 437 11.96 -1.36 21.60
C ILE A 437 12.03 -0.23 20.58
N ARG A 438 10.91 0.02 19.89
CA ARG A 438 10.76 1.17 19.00
C ARG A 438 10.08 2.31 19.73
N LYS A 439 10.71 3.47 19.67
CA LYS A 439 10.18 4.74 20.20
C LYS A 439 9.82 5.65 19.05
N ASN A 440 8.72 6.41 19.20
CA ASN A 440 8.35 7.47 18.25
C ASN A 440 9.40 8.59 18.33
N PRO A 441 10.15 8.87 17.24
CA PRO A 441 11.24 9.85 17.29
C PRO A 441 10.76 11.28 17.58
N SER A 442 9.57 11.65 17.09
CA SER A 442 9.01 12.98 17.34
C SER A 442 8.64 13.17 18.80
N LEU A 443 8.08 12.15 19.47
CA LEU A 443 7.82 12.20 20.90
C LEU A 443 9.12 12.23 21.70
N GLU A 444 10.10 11.41 21.33
CA GLU A 444 11.42 11.40 22.01
C GLU A 444 12.06 12.79 22.00
N LYS A 445 11.97 13.51 20.88
CA LYS A 445 12.45 14.90 20.76
C LYS A 445 11.73 15.84 21.74
N VAL A 446 10.39 15.74 21.83
CA VAL A 446 9.58 16.53 22.77
C VAL A 446 9.93 16.20 24.22
N LEU A 447 10.07 14.93 24.56
CA LEU A 447 10.47 14.50 25.90
C LEU A 447 11.87 15.02 26.29
N LYS A 448 12.84 15.01 25.35
CA LYS A 448 14.18 15.58 25.55
C LYS A 448 14.13 17.08 25.81
N GLN A 449 13.30 17.81 25.06
CA GLN A 449 13.15 19.27 25.20
C GLN A 449 12.51 19.70 26.54
N ASN A 450 11.82 18.79 27.20
CA ASN A 450 11.13 19.04 28.48
C ASN A 450 11.75 18.27 29.66
N ASP A 451 12.97 17.71 29.52
CA ASP A 451 13.67 16.92 30.54
C ASP A 451 12.90 15.67 31.01
N LEU A 452 12.01 15.15 30.17
CA LEU A 452 11.13 13.99 30.44
C LEU A 452 11.63 12.69 29.75
N ASN A 453 12.72 12.71 29.03
CA ASN A 453 13.22 11.55 28.29
C ASN A 453 13.97 10.57 29.20
N ASN A 454 13.25 9.84 30.01
CA ASN A 454 13.76 8.87 30.97
C ASN A 454 12.96 7.54 30.96
N ASP A 455 13.53 6.50 31.53
CA ASP A 455 12.92 5.16 31.52
C ASP A 455 11.58 5.08 32.27
N LYS A 456 11.36 5.93 33.28
CA LYS A 456 10.10 5.98 34.01
C LYS A 456 8.96 6.43 33.09
N VAL A 457 9.16 7.50 32.32
CA VAL A 457 8.16 8.02 31.37
C VAL A 457 7.91 7.02 30.24
N TRP A 458 8.97 6.46 29.64
CA TRP A 458 8.82 5.46 28.59
C TRP A 458 8.18 4.17 29.08
N GLY A 459 8.51 3.73 30.32
CA GLY A 459 7.85 2.58 30.97
C GLY A 459 6.35 2.77 31.10
N LYS A 460 5.92 3.95 31.57
CA LYS A 460 4.51 4.30 31.70
C LYS A 460 3.78 4.31 30.35
N ILE A 461 4.39 4.90 29.32
CA ILE A 461 3.82 4.88 27.96
C ILE A 461 3.70 3.44 27.43
N LEU A 462 4.69 2.58 27.70
CA LEU A 462 4.66 1.17 27.28
C LEU A 462 3.56 0.38 28.00
N GLU A 463 3.42 0.57 29.32
CA GLU A 463 2.37 -0.06 30.14
C GLU A 463 0.96 0.34 29.68
N ASP A 464 0.79 1.60 29.21
CA ASP A 464 -0.45 2.12 28.62
C ASP A 464 -0.61 1.74 27.14
N GLY A 465 0.07 0.70 26.66
CA GLY A 465 -0.02 0.23 25.26
C GLY A 465 0.48 1.23 24.21
N GLY A 466 1.40 2.09 24.59
CA GLY A 466 1.98 3.13 23.75
C GLY A 466 1.25 4.48 23.76
N SER A 467 0.23 4.63 24.61
CA SER A 467 -0.51 5.88 24.81
C SER A 467 0.26 6.86 25.69
N VAL A 468 0.13 8.15 25.39
CA VAL A 468 0.65 9.23 26.24
C VAL A 468 -0.42 9.81 27.17
N GLN A 469 -1.67 9.33 27.10
CA GLN A 469 -2.79 9.93 27.82
C GLN A 469 -2.62 9.82 29.35
N GLY A 470 -2.01 8.74 29.83
CA GLY A 470 -1.71 8.52 31.26
C GLY A 470 -0.49 9.30 31.79
N VAL A 471 0.29 10.00 30.96
CA VAL A 471 1.52 10.72 31.35
C VAL A 471 1.19 12.13 31.83
N ASN A 472 1.02 12.32 33.15
CA ASN A 472 0.61 13.63 33.72
C ASN A 472 1.66 14.73 33.47
N GLU A 473 2.94 14.34 33.35
CA GLU A 473 4.04 15.26 33.05
C GLU A 473 3.91 15.96 31.68
N LEU A 474 3.02 15.47 30.80
CA LEU A 474 2.71 16.08 29.50
C LEU A 474 1.46 16.97 29.49
N ASP A 475 0.76 17.14 30.61
CA ASP A 475 -0.50 17.90 30.66
C ASP A 475 -0.31 19.38 30.25
N ASP A 476 0.78 20.00 30.68
CA ASP A 476 1.08 21.40 30.40
C ASP A 476 2.02 21.61 29.19
N VAL A 477 2.39 20.55 28.47
CA VAL A 477 3.30 20.66 27.31
C VAL A 477 2.49 21.03 26.07
N LEU A 478 2.77 22.24 25.55
CA LEU A 478 2.11 22.80 24.36
C LEU A 478 3.08 22.82 23.17
N LEU A 479 2.62 22.40 22.00
CA LEU A 479 3.44 22.21 20.82
C LEU A 479 3.06 23.15 19.66
N GLY A 480 4.03 23.43 18.82
CA GLY A 480 3.87 24.19 17.59
C GLY A 480 3.41 25.64 17.79
N LYS A 481 3.18 26.33 16.68
CA LYS A 481 2.73 27.74 16.69
C LYS A 481 1.31 27.92 17.25
N HIS A 482 0.51 26.87 17.20
CA HIS A 482 -0.89 26.89 17.65
C HIS A 482 -1.08 26.49 19.12
N LYS A 483 0.03 26.18 19.83
CA LYS A 483 0.00 25.80 21.24
C LYS A 483 -0.95 24.62 21.53
N ILE A 484 -0.85 23.58 20.74
CA ILE A 484 -1.68 22.38 20.90
C ILE A 484 -1.11 21.48 22.02
N PRO A 485 -1.93 20.92 22.91
CA PRO A 485 -1.47 19.99 23.92
C PRO A 485 -0.73 18.78 23.32
N ALA A 486 0.41 18.41 23.89
CA ALA A 486 1.20 17.27 23.40
C ALA A 486 0.38 15.97 23.35
N LYS A 487 -0.50 15.75 24.32
CA LYS A 487 -1.39 14.58 24.36
C LYS A 487 -2.32 14.49 23.13
N GLU A 488 -2.79 15.61 22.59
CA GLU A 488 -3.60 15.63 21.36
C GLU A 488 -2.76 15.32 20.11
N VAL A 489 -1.50 15.80 20.06
CA VAL A 489 -0.59 15.59 18.93
C VAL A 489 -0.08 14.15 18.86
N PHE A 490 0.11 13.50 20.02
CA PHE A 490 0.67 12.15 20.11
C PHE A 490 -0.38 11.06 20.38
N LYS A 491 -1.66 11.33 20.07
CA LYS A 491 -2.69 10.28 20.06
C LYS A 491 -2.26 9.12 19.17
N THR A 492 -2.48 7.92 19.65
CA THR A 492 -2.26 6.68 18.87
C THR A 492 -3.43 6.46 17.90
N PHE A 493 -3.25 5.57 16.91
CA PHE A 493 -4.25 5.31 15.89
C PHE A 493 -5.64 4.94 16.47
N LYS A 494 -5.68 4.18 17.57
CA LYS A 494 -6.92 3.77 18.21
C LYS A 494 -7.62 4.91 18.98
N GLU A 495 -6.86 5.91 19.40
CA GLU A 495 -7.38 7.08 20.14
C GLU A 495 -7.94 8.15 19.20
N ILE A 496 -7.52 8.12 17.92
CA ILE A 496 -8.01 9.03 16.89
C ILE A 496 -9.41 8.62 16.44
N ASN A 497 -10.31 9.61 16.34
CA ASN A 497 -11.64 9.39 15.81
C ASN A 497 -11.58 8.92 14.34
N GLN A 498 -12.07 7.72 14.06
CA GLN A 498 -11.99 7.13 12.73
C GLN A 498 -12.81 7.87 11.66
N LEU A 499 -13.79 8.68 12.03
CA LEU A 499 -14.46 9.60 11.11
C LEU A 499 -13.51 10.70 10.63
N GLU A 500 -12.55 11.15 11.46
CA GLU A 500 -11.53 12.11 11.02
C GLU A 500 -10.48 11.48 10.10
N VAL A 501 -10.14 10.21 10.34
CA VAL A 501 -9.31 9.44 9.39
C VAL A 501 -9.99 9.38 8.01
N VAL A 502 -11.28 9.07 7.99
CA VAL A 502 -12.10 9.04 6.77
C VAL A 502 -12.27 10.44 6.14
N ASN A 503 -12.43 11.48 6.96
CA ASN A 503 -12.49 12.87 6.47
C ASN A 503 -11.23 13.26 5.69
N GLN A 504 -10.06 13.04 6.27
CA GLN A 504 -8.80 13.33 5.60
C GLN A 504 -8.59 12.46 4.36
N ALA A 505 -8.97 11.18 4.43
CA ALA A 505 -8.87 10.28 3.29
C ALA A 505 -9.77 10.72 2.12
N GLY A 506 -11.00 11.17 2.40
CA GLY A 506 -11.91 11.71 1.38
C GLY A 506 -11.37 12.99 0.72
N ILE A 507 -10.72 13.87 1.51
CA ILE A 507 -10.05 15.06 0.98
C ILE A 507 -8.87 14.65 0.08
N ARG A 508 -8.05 13.72 0.55
CA ARG A 508 -6.86 13.23 -0.16
C ARG A 508 -7.21 12.52 -1.47
N GLN A 509 -8.30 11.73 -1.47
CA GLN A 509 -8.74 10.95 -2.63
C GLN A 509 -9.01 11.83 -3.86
N GLN A 510 -9.38 13.11 -3.69
CA GLN A 510 -9.58 14.05 -4.79
C GLN A 510 -8.29 14.36 -5.57
N TYR A 511 -7.13 14.11 -4.99
CA TYR A 511 -5.80 14.35 -5.57
C TYR A 511 -5.08 13.05 -5.97
N ILE A 512 -5.65 11.88 -5.66
CA ILE A 512 -5.09 10.56 -5.96
C ILE A 512 -5.93 9.89 -7.04
N ASP A 513 -5.33 9.67 -8.22
CA ASP A 513 -6.02 9.08 -9.36
C ASP A 513 -6.22 7.56 -9.23
N GLN A 514 -5.33 6.85 -8.55
CA GLN A 514 -5.57 5.49 -8.09
C GLN A 514 -6.22 5.50 -6.70
N SER A 515 -5.73 4.75 -5.72
CA SER A 515 -6.33 4.69 -4.39
C SER A 515 -5.29 4.83 -3.26
N VAL A 516 -5.76 4.63 -2.05
CA VAL A 516 -4.98 4.71 -0.80
C VAL A 516 -5.23 3.44 -0.01
N SER A 517 -4.18 2.79 0.48
CA SER A 517 -4.30 1.68 1.43
C SER A 517 -4.73 2.23 2.80
N LEU A 518 -6.04 2.46 2.94
CA LEU A 518 -6.61 3.11 4.12
C LEU A 518 -6.98 2.08 5.18
N ASN A 519 -6.18 2.01 6.25
CA ASN A 519 -6.51 1.24 7.43
C ASN A 519 -7.48 2.02 8.35
N LEU A 520 -8.28 1.27 9.09
CA LEU A 520 -9.12 1.77 10.18
C LEU A 520 -8.73 1.07 11.48
N ALA A 521 -8.75 1.77 12.60
CA ALA A 521 -8.42 1.20 13.90
C ALA A 521 -9.57 1.43 14.89
N PHE A 522 -9.97 0.36 15.56
CA PHE A 522 -11.05 0.43 16.54
C PHE A 522 -10.65 -0.31 17.83
N PRO A 523 -11.06 0.17 19.02
CA PRO A 523 -10.94 -0.62 20.22
C PRO A 523 -11.82 -1.88 20.14
N SER A 524 -11.48 -2.93 20.88
CA SER A 524 -12.26 -4.18 20.89
C SER A 524 -13.72 -3.97 21.31
N THR A 525 -13.97 -2.96 22.14
CA THR A 525 -15.29 -2.59 22.70
C THR A 525 -16.13 -1.70 21.79
N VAL A 526 -15.66 -1.39 20.55
CA VAL A 526 -16.35 -0.48 19.65
C VAL A 526 -17.78 -0.95 19.32
N ASP A 527 -18.73 -0.01 19.33
CA ASP A 527 -20.10 -0.27 18.89
C ASP A 527 -20.11 -0.62 17.39
N PRO A 528 -20.71 -1.76 16.98
CA PRO A 528 -20.87 -2.11 15.58
C PRO A 528 -21.57 -1.04 14.74
N LYS A 529 -22.46 -0.23 15.34
CA LYS A 529 -23.10 0.90 14.66
C LYS A 529 -22.09 1.98 14.26
N PHE A 530 -21.07 2.22 15.09
CA PHE A 530 -20.01 3.17 14.76
C PHE A 530 -19.12 2.65 13.63
N ILE A 531 -18.75 1.36 13.63
CA ILE A 531 -18.04 0.73 12.52
C ILE A 531 -18.83 0.92 11.23
N ASN A 532 -20.12 0.59 11.22
CA ASN A 532 -21.00 0.78 10.06
C ASN A 532 -21.03 2.24 9.61
N LYS A 533 -21.18 3.19 10.52
CA LYS A 533 -21.17 4.63 10.22
C LYS A 533 -19.89 5.06 9.51
N VAL A 534 -18.72 4.64 10.01
CA VAL A 534 -17.41 4.96 9.43
C VAL A 534 -17.29 4.40 8.00
N HIS A 535 -17.71 3.16 7.75
CA HIS A 535 -17.66 2.53 6.44
C HIS A 535 -18.62 3.17 5.42
N LEU A 536 -19.85 3.53 5.86
CA LEU A 536 -20.80 4.25 5.02
C LEU A 536 -20.31 5.67 4.69
N ASP A 537 -19.70 6.35 5.65
CA ASP A 537 -19.12 7.68 5.46
C ASP A 537 -17.94 7.63 4.46
N ALA A 538 -17.10 6.60 4.53
CA ALA A 538 -16.05 6.37 3.57
C ALA A 538 -16.57 6.28 2.12
N TRP A 539 -17.61 5.47 1.89
CA TRP A 539 -18.24 5.39 0.56
C TRP A 539 -18.82 6.74 0.11
N LYS A 540 -19.57 7.42 0.99
CA LYS A 540 -20.19 8.73 0.71
C LYS A 540 -19.18 9.81 0.35
N LYS A 541 -17.99 9.78 0.98
CA LYS A 541 -16.89 10.72 0.72
C LYS A 541 -16.06 10.39 -0.54
N GLY A 542 -16.47 9.38 -1.29
CA GLY A 542 -15.79 9.02 -2.53
C GLY A 542 -14.48 8.24 -2.35
N ILE A 543 -14.21 7.73 -1.15
CA ILE A 543 -13.07 6.85 -0.92
C ILE A 543 -13.22 5.61 -1.80
N LYS A 544 -12.13 5.21 -2.45
CA LYS A 544 -12.12 4.10 -3.41
C LYS A 544 -11.95 2.75 -2.74
N THR A 545 -11.07 2.67 -1.72
CA THR A 545 -10.75 1.40 -1.04
C THR A 545 -10.58 1.59 0.46
N LEU A 546 -10.86 0.51 1.21
CA LEU A 546 -10.51 0.36 2.61
C LEU A 546 -9.68 -0.91 2.78
N TYR A 547 -8.55 -0.78 3.47
CA TYR A 547 -7.60 -1.86 3.69
C TYR A 547 -7.95 -2.64 4.97
N TYR A 548 -7.04 -2.85 5.91
CA TYR A 548 -7.33 -3.57 7.14
C TYR A 548 -8.23 -2.80 8.11
N VAL A 549 -8.98 -3.57 8.93
CA VAL A 549 -9.52 -3.10 10.20
C VAL A 549 -8.65 -3.64 11.32
N ARG A 550 -7.99 -2.77 12.06
CA ARG A 550 -7.14 -3.12 13.20
C ARG A 550 -7.97 -3.08 14.49
N THR A 551 -8.36 -4.26 14.97
CA THR A 551 -9.04 -4.42 16.26
C THR A 551 -8.28 -5.43 17.12
N GLU A 552 -8.39 -5.32 18.44
CA GLU A 552 -7.97 -6.36 19.37
C GLU A 552 -9.11 -7.37 19.48
N SER A 553 -9.03 -8.48 18.76
CA SER A 553 -9.95 -9.60 18.89
C SER A 553 -9.19 -10.88 19.24
N VAL A 554 -9.84 -11.82 19.91
CA VAL A 554 -9.26 -13.13 20.27
C VAL A 554 -8.86 -13.89 19.00
N LEU A 555 -9.71 -13.87 17.96
CA LEU A 555 -9.41 -14.51 16.67
C LEU A 555 -8.19 -13.91 15.98
N ARG A 556 -8.00 -12.60 16.14
CA ARG A 556 -6.82 -11.93 15.58
C ARG A 556 -5.57 -12.21 16.40
N GLY A 557 -5.67 -12.38 17.71
CA GLY A 557 -4.56 -12.85 18.56
C GLY A 557 -4.04 -14.20 18.10
N ASP A 558 -4.94 -15.13 17.79
CA ASP A 558 -4.59 -16.47 17.31
C ASP A 558 -4.03 -16.45 15.88
N ILE A 559 -4.58 -15.61 15.00
CA ILE A 559 -4.09 -15.42 13.61
C ILE A 559 -2.80 -14.60 13.61
N ALA A 560 -2.67 -13.59 14.47
CA ALA A 560 -1.45 -12.78 14.59
C ALA A 560 -0.32 -13.52 15.31
N ALA A 561 -0.62 -14.48 16.16
CA ALA A 561 0.40 -15.40 16.71
C ALA A 561 0.92 -16.37 15.64
N SER A 562 0.13 -16.67 14.61
CA SER A 562 0.55 -17.45 13.42
C SER A 562 1.03 -16.58 12.25
N ALA A 563 0.62 -15.33 12.21
CA ALA A 563 1.02 -14.29 11.27
C ALA A 563 1.63 -13.14 12.08
N THR A 564 2.85 -13.32 12.53
CA THR A 564 3.70 -12.19 12.94
C THR A 564 3.68 -11.17 11.81
N ASP A 565 3.75 -9.88 12.10
CA ASP A 565 3.81 -8.78 11.08
C ASP A 565 4.88 -9.02 10.01
N GLU A 566 5.75 -10.00 10.20
CA GLU A 566 6.71 -10.53 9.23
C GLU A 566 6.07 -11.23 8.02
N ASN A 567 4.80 -11.65 8.09
CA ASN A 567 4.11 -12.30 6.97
C ASN A 567 3.42 -11.31 6.02
N CYS A 568 3.29 -10.06 6.38
CA CYS A 568 2.82 -9.01 5.46
C CYS A 568 3.99 -8.28 4.77
N ILE A 569 5.04 -9.02 4.38
CA ILE A 569 6.15 -8.49 3.57
C ILE A 569 5.66 -8.02 2.19
N SER A 570 4.48 -8.47 1.77
CA SER A 570 3.82 -7.99 0.55
C SER A 570 3.19 -6.59 0.70
N CYS A 571 3.01 -6.10 1.93
CA CYS A 571 2.54 -4.72 2.19
C CYS A 571 3.65 -3.67 2.03
N ASP A 572 4.84 -4.10 1.63
CA ASP A 572 6.00 -3.24 1.35
C ASP A 572 5.96 -2.69 -0.08
N GLY A 573 4.87 -2.00 -0.42
CA GLY A 573 4.75 -1.29 -1.70
C GLY A 573 5.76 -0.16 -1.84
#